data_0f99aa94610322171505e4bbfcc30b6a
#
_entry.id   0f99aa94610322171505e4bbfcc30b6a
#
_cell.length_a   1.000
_cell.length_b   1.000
_cell.length_c   1.000
_cell.angle_alpha   90.00
_cell.angle_beta   90.00
_cell.angle_gamma   90.00
#
_symmetry.space_group_name_H-M   'P 1'
#
loop_
_entity.id
_entity.type
_entity.pdbx_description
1 polymer ?
#
loop_
_entity_poly.entity_id
_entity_poly.type
_entity_poly.pdbx_seq_one_letter_code
_entity_poly.pdbx_strand_id
1 'polypeptide(L)'
;MFYELTDHFVVKADQAATWEFFSNADNLPAITPPWLTFTIKTPPPVRIEQDSLLDYTIKWMGLPIKWRTRIIDWQPPRLFIDLQVRGPYALWHHQHTFTPVDDGVACTDRVIYKLPMGWLGRLGHGLVRRQLLEIFRFRRQVIGERLVWVRGVQEDVMIQRL
;
A
#
# COMPACT_ATOMS: atom_id res chain seq x y z
N MET A 1 -16.63 -0.43 -12.76
CA MET A 1 -15.80 0.77 -12.90
C MET A 1 -14.57 0.54 -12.05
N PHE A 2 -13.39 0.71 -12.64
CA PHE A 2 -12.10 0.60 -11.97
C PHE A 2 -11.52 1.98 -11.74
N TYR A 3 -10.68 2.08 -10.74
CA TYR A 3 -9.93 3.27 -10.40
C TYR A 3 -8.46 2.89 -10.20
N GLU A 4 -7.58 3.82 -10.46
CA GLU A 4 -6.15 3.67 -10.23
C GLU A 4 -5.67 4.76 -9.28
N LEU A 5 -4.97 4.34 -8.22
CA LEU A 5 -4.19 5.22 -7.37
C LEU A 5 -2.72 5.04 -7.73
N THR A 6 -2.02 6.14 -7.86
CA THR A 6 -0.57 6.17 -8.06
C THR A 6 0.08 7.06 -7.02
N ASP A 7 1.13 6.56 -6.38
CA ASP A 7 2.03 7.33 -5.51
C ASP A 7 3.47 7.11 -5.97
N HIS A 8 4.23 8.20 -6.13
CA HIS A 8 5.62 8.15 -6.58
C HIS A 8 6.50 9.07 -5.74
N PHE A 9 7.59 8.52 -5.20
CA PHE A 9 8.54 9.25 -4.38
C PHE A 9 9.92 8.60 -4.40
N VAL A 10 10.97 9.35 -4.05
CA VAL A 10 12.35 8.86 -4.00
C VAL A 10 12.88 8.90 -2.57
N VAL A 11 13.48 7.81 -2.12
CA VAL A 11 14.16 7.68 -0.83
C VAL A 11 15.67 7.56 -1.01
N LYS A 12 16.45 8.11 -0.05
CA LYS A 12 17.93 8.07 -0.08
C LYS A 12 18.52 6.72 0.33
N ALA A 13 17.73 5.82 0.89
CA ALA A 13 18.18 4.49 1.23
C ALA A 13 18.62 3.71 -0.03
N ASP A 14 19.53 2.77 0.12
CA ASP A 14 19.88 1.85 -0.95
C ASP A 14 18.74 0.87 -1.27
N GLN A 15 18.87 0.16 -2.38
CA GLN A 15 17.81 -0.75 -2.84
C GLN A 15 17.58 -1.92 -1.87
N ALA A 16 18.62 -2.42 -1.22
CA ALA A 16 18.50 -3.54 -0.28
C ALA A 16 17.72 -3.10 0.99
N ALA A 17 18.08 -1.94 1.56
CA ALA A 17 17.39 -1.39 2.71
C ALA A 17 15.94 -1.01 2.39
N THR A 18 15.70 -0.45 1.20
CA THR A 18 14.34 -0.13 0.74
C THR A 18 13.51 -1.41 0.59
N TRP A 19 14.05 -2.43 -0.06
CA TRP A 19 13.40 -3.72 -0.21
C TRP A 19 13.06 -4.36 1.13
N GLU A 20 14.04 -4.45 2.06
CA GLU A 20 13.85 -5.03 3.39
C GLU A 20 12.76 -4.30 4.17
N PHE A 21 12.69 -2.97 4.04
CA PHE A 21 11.65 -2.19 4.70
C PHE A 21 10.25 -2.55 4.17
N PHE A 22 10.05 -2.60 2.86
CA PHE A 22 8.73 -2.83 2.25
C PHE A 22 8.31 -4.29 2.29
N SER A 23 9.25 -5.23 2.26
CA SER A 23 8.99 -6.67 2.31
C SER A 23 8.78 -7.23 3.72
N ASN A 24 8.97 -6.40 4.74
CA ASN A 24 8.72 -6.76 6.13
C ASN A 24 7.34 -6.28 6.56
N ALA A 25 6.40 -7.23 6.72
CA ALA A 25 5.03 -6.91 7.12
C ALA A 25 4.92 -6.30 8.54
N ASP A 26 5.93 -6.48 9.39
CA ASP A 26 5.97 -5.85 10.72
C ASP A 26 6.04 -4.32 10.67
N ASN A 27 6.42 -3.76 9.51
CA ASN A 27 6.39 -2.31 9.27
C ASN A 27 4.99 -1.77 8.93
N LEU A 28 4.04 -2.61 8.51
CA LEU A 28 2.70 -2.17 8.08
C LEU A 28 1.94 -1.37 9.14
N PRO A 29 1.94 -1.76 10.44
CA PRO A 29 1.27 -0.95 11.46
C PRO A 29 1.82 0.47 11.57
N ALA A 30 3.13 0.64 11.38
CA ALA A 30 3.79 1.95 11.49
C ALA A 30 3.46 2.89 10.32
N ILE A 31 3.28 2.32 9.10
CA ILE A 31 2.95 3.08 7.89
C ILE A 31 1.44 3.13 7.60
N THR A 32 0.62 2.68 8.54
CA THR A 32 -0.85 2.75 8.46
C THR A 32 -1.35 3.80 9.46
N PRO A 33 -2.23 4.72 9.05
CA PRO A 33 -2.75 5.75 9.95
C PRO A 33 -3.36 5.16 11.22
N PRO A 34 -3.09 5.74 12.41
CA PRO A 34 -3.52 5.18 13.69
C PRO A 34 -5.06 5.07 13.82
N TRP A 35 -5.81 5.93 13.14
CA TRP A 35 -7.28 5.87 13.13
C TRP A 35 -7.86 4.64 12.43
N LEU A 36 -7.06 3.92 11.61
CA LEU A 36 -7.46 2.62 11.03
C LEU A 36 -7.28 1.44 12.00
N THR A 37 -6.60 1.63 13.13
CA THR A 37 -6.36 0.56 14.13
C THR A 37 -5.92 -0.75 13.46
N PHE A 38 -4.79 -0.70 12.73
CA PHE A 38 -4.26 -1.85 11.99
C PHE A 38 -3.72 -2.93 12.94
N THR A 39 -4.12 -4.18 12.74
CA THR A 39 -3.66 -5.31 13.54
C THR A 39 -3.38 -6.52 12.66
N ILE A 40 -2.11 -6.95 12.59
CA ILE A 40 -1.72 -8.20 11.93
C ILE A 40 -2.26 -9.38 12.73
N LYS A 41 -2.83 -10.37 12.05
CA LYS A 41 -3.35 -11.62 12.61
C LYS A 41 -2.48 -12.82 12.25
N THR A 42 -1.69 -12.72 11.19
CA THR A 42 -0.67 -13.71 10.85
C THR A 42 0.38 -13.76 11.97
N PRO A 43 0.72 -14.95 12.51
CA PRO A 43 1.72 -15.07 13.57
C PRO A 43 3.10 -14.56 13.13
N PRO A 44 3.84 -13.83 13.99
CA PRO A 44 5.19 -13.40 13.69
C PRO A 44 6.20 -14.56 13.72
N PRO A 45 7.37 -14.44 13.03
CA PRO A 45 7.77 -13.33 12.16
C PRO A 45 7.03 -13.37 10.81
N VAL A 46 6.53 -12.23 10.34
CA VAL A 46 5.78 -12.16 9.09
C VAL A 46 6.70 -11.68 7.97
N ARG A 47 7.37 -12.61 7.31
CA ARG A 47 8.12 -12.34 6.09
C ARG A 47 7.22 -12.49 4.88
N ILE A 48 7.30 -11.52 3.99
CA ILE A 48 6.55 -11.52 2.72
C ILE A 48 7.43 -12.18 1.66
N GLU A 49 6.87 -13.16 0.96
CA GLU A 49 7.49 -13.84 -0.18
C GLU A 49 6.42 -14.29 -1.17
N GLN A 50 6.81 -14.93 -2.27
CA GLN A 50 5.86 -15.47 -3.25
C GLN A 50 4.80 -16.35 -2.57
N ASP A 51 3.53 -16.13 -2.90
CA ASP A 51 2.36 -16.86 -2.38
C ASP A 51 2.05 -16.68 -0.88
N SER A 52 2.79 -15.83 -0.17
CA SER A 52 2.48 -15.49 1.22
C SER A 52 1.05 -14.99 1.36
N LEU A 53 0.38 -15.46 2.43
CA LEU A 53 -0.93 -14.96 2.85
C LEU A 53 -0.77 -14.13 4.12
N LEU A 54 -1.27 -12.90 4.08
CA LEU A 54 -1.23 -11.98 5.21
C LEU A 54 -2.66 -11.66 5.66
N ASP A 55 -2.97 -12.04 6.89
CA ASP A 55 -4.24 -11.74 7.54
C ASP A 55 -4.09 -10.54 8.48
N TYR A 56 -4.97 -9.57 8.37
CA TYR A 56 -5.04 -8.43 9.27
C TYR A 56 -6.46 -7.88 9.42
N THR A 57 -6.64 -7.04 10.39
CA THR A 57 -7.87 -6.27 10.60
C THR A 57 -7.56 -4.79 10.59
N ILE A 58 -8.45 -4.02 10.00
CA ILE A 58 -8.49 -2.57 10.14
C ILE A 58 -9.83 -2.17 10.72
N LYS A 59 -9.91 -1.00 11.37
CA LYS A 59 -11.19 -0.40 11.72
C LYS A 59 -11.50 0.72 10.74
N TRP A 60 -12.65 0.65 10.11
CA TRP A 60 -13.16 1.73 9.28
C TRP A 60 -14.46 2.26 9.87
N MET A 61 -14.50 3.54 10.21
CA MET A 61 -15.62 4.18 10.91
C MET A 61 -16.06 3.40 12.18
N GLY A 62 -15.08 2.86 12.91
CA GLY A 62 -15.32 2.06 14.12
C GLY A 62 -15.67 0.58 13.86
N LEU A 63 -15.98 0.19 12.62
CA LEU A 63 -16.33 -1.18 12.25
C LEU A 63 -15.06 -1.99 11.89
N PRO A 64 -14.87 -3.19 12.48
CA PRO A 64 -13.75 -4.05 12.16
C PRO A 64 -13.94 -4.68 10.78
N ILE A 65 -12.95 -4.52 9.92
CA ILE A 65 -12.89 -5.14 8.59
C ILE A 65 -11.77 -6.16 8.60
N LYS A 66 -12.08 -7.41 8.26
CA LYS A 66 -11.10 -8.47 8.05
C LYS A 66 -10.55 -8.36 6.64
N TRP A 67 -9.23 -8.42 6.53
CA TRP A 67 -8.54 -8.34 5.26
C TRP A 67 -7.54 -9.49 5.13
N ARG A 68 -7.53 -10.15 3.97
CA ARG A 68 -6.53 -11.13 3.58
C ARG A 68 -5.92 -10.75 2.25
N THR A 69 -4.60 -10.65 2.25
CA THR A 69 -3.80 -10.37 1.06
C THR A 69 -2.98 -11.60 0.69
N ARG A 70 -2.78 -11.83 -0.61
CA ARG A 70 -1.83 -12.80 -1.16
C ARG A 70 -0.79 -12.08 -1.99
N ILE A 71 0.47 -12.44 -1.86
CA ILE A 71 1.55 -11.99 -2.74
C ILE A 71 1.50 -12.83 -4.01
N ILE A 72 1.17 -12.21 -5.14
CA ILE A 72 0.96 -12.90 -6.43
C ILE A 72 2.13 -12.75 -7.39
N ASP A 73 3.04 -11.81 -7.14
CA ASP A 73 4.30 -11.64 -7.86
C ASP A 73 5.39 -11.20 -6.88
N TRP A 74 6.59 -11.77 -7.01
CA TRP A 74 7.70 -11.56 -6.08
C TRP A 74 9.02 -11.55 -6.82
N GLN A 75 9.57 -10.39 -7.09
CA GLN A 75 10.79 -10.16 -7.87
C GLN A 75 11.81 -9.30 -7.09
N PRO A 76 12.43 -9.84 -6.03
CA PRO A 76 13.39 -9.07 -5.24
C PRO A 76 14.60 -8.63 -6.08
N PRO A 77 15.14 -7.44 -5.85
CA PRO A 77 14.66 -6.39 -4.97
C PRO A 77 13.82 -5.31 -5.70
N ARG A 78 13.13 -5.65 -6.78
CA ARG A 78 12.56 -4.69 -7.73
C ARG A 78 11.05 -4.50 -7.63
N LEU A 79 10.31 -5.58 -7.37
CA LEU A 79 8.85 -5.55 -7.47
C LEU A 79 8.21 -6.63 -6.62
N PHE A 80 7.08 -6.31 -6.02
CA PHE A 80 6.09 -7.30 -5.60
C PHE A 80 4.67 -6.79 -5.80
N ILE A 81 3.72 -7.72 -5.90
CA ILE A 81 2.31 -7.43 -6.07
C ILE A 81 1.52 -8.13 -4.98
N ASP A 82 0.71 -7.37 -4.27
CA ASP A 82 -0.27 -7.88 -3.33
C ASP A 82 -1.69 -7.79 -3.90
N LEU A 83 -2.45 -8.88 -3.75
CA LEU A 83 -3.83 -8.98 -4.18
C LEU A 83 -4.73 -9.26 -2.99
N GLN A 84 -5.79 -8.46 -2.81
CA GLN A 84 -6.81 -8.76 -1.82
C GLN A 84 -7.58 -10.03 -2.21
N VAL A 85 -7.48 -11.07 -1.39
CA VAL A 85 -8.27 -12.30 -1.52
C VAL A 85 -9.60 -12.17 -0.77
N ARG A 86 -9.60 -11.47 0.36
CA ARG A 86 -10.78 -11.14 1.16
C ARG A 86 -10.66 -9.74 1.73
N GLY A 87 -11.71 -8.94 1.60
CA GLY A 87 -11.69 -7.57 2.12
C GLY A 87 -12.85 -6.74 1.60
N PRO A 88 -12.80 -5.41 1.79
CA PRO A 88 -13.91 -4.51 1.50
C PRO A 88 -14.06 -4.16 0.01
N TYR A 89 -13.07 -4.43 -0.81
CA TYR A 89 -13.08 -4.10 -2.24
C TYR A 89 -13.55 -5.30 -3.07
N ALA A 90 -14.17 -5.05 -4.21
CA ALA A 90 -14.44 -6.08 -5.22
C ALA A 90 -13.15 -6.47 -5.98
N LEU A 91 -12.18 -5.56 -6.05
CA LEU A 91 -10.81 -5.78 -6.48
C LEU A 91 -9.91 -4.82 -5.72
N TRP A 92 -8.75 -5.31 -5.28
CA TRP A 92 -7.61 -4.54 -4.83
C TRP A 92 -6.35 -5.25 -5.28
N HIS A 93 -5.66 -4.64 -6.24
CA HIS A 93 -4.41 -5.12 -6.81
C HIS A 93 -3.37 -4.02 -6.60
N HIS A 94 -2.37 -4.27 -5.78
CA HIS A 94 -1.39 -3.29 -5.37
C HIS A 94 0.01 -3.74 -5.80
N GLN A 95 0.60 -3.00 -6.70
CA GLN A 95 1.96 -3.20 -7.18
C GLN A 95 2.91 -2.22 -6.50
N HIS A 96 3.99 -2.73 -5.95
CA HIS A 96 5.12 -1.99 -5.42
C HIS A 96 6.31 -2.16 -6.36
N THR A 97 6.90 -1.06 -6.79
CA THR A 97 8.08 -1.07 -7.67
C THR A 97 9.19 -0.22 -7.07
N PHE A 98 10.43 -0.74 -7.11
CA PHE A 98 11.62 -0.11 -6.55
C PHE A 98 12.70 -0.03 -7.63
N THR A 99 12.98 1.18 -8.11
CA THR A 99 13.94 1.41 -9.20
C THR A 99 15.11 2.24 -8.68
N PRO A 100 16.35 1.75 -8.76
CA PRO A 100 17.51 2.56 -8.44
C PRO A 100 17.59 3.82 -9.32
N VAL A 101 17.90 4.95 -8.71
CA VAL A 101 18.14 6.24 -9.35
C VAL A 101 19.39 6.88 -8.75
N ASP A 102 19.91 7.95 -9.34
CA ASP A 102 21.19 8.56 -8.94
C ASP A 102 21.25 8.92 -7.45
N ASP A 103 20.14 9.41 -6.88
CA ASP A 103 20.08 9.88 -5.49
C ASP A 103 19.42 8.86 -4.52
N GLY A 104 19.20 7.60 -4.94
CA GLY A 104 18.57 6.60 -4.07
C GLY A 104 17.69 5.61 -4.81
N VAL A 105 16.45 5.42 -4.34
CA VAL A 105 15.47 4.49 -4.92
C VAL A 105 14.14 5.19 -5.17
N ALA A 106 13.68 5.15 -6.42
CA ALA A 106 12.33 5.54 -6.78
C ALA A 106 11.35 4.43 -6.37
N CYS A 107 10.45 4.76 -5.47
CA CYS A 107 9.36 3.91 -5.01
C CYS A 107 8.08 4.31 -5.73
N THR A 108 7.41 3.35 -6.34
CA THR A 108 6.12 3.57 -7.00
C THR A 108 5.10 2.57 -6.47
N ASP A 109 4.04 3.07 -5.88
CA ASP A 109 2.85 2.32 -5.53
C ASP A 109 1.79 2.53 -6.62
N ARG A 110 1.25 1.44 -7.17
CA ARG A 110 0.17 1.45 -8.13
C ARG A 110 -0.95 0.55 -7.66
N VAL A 111 -2.09 1.13 -7.30
CA VAL A 111 -3.25 0.36 -6.83
C VAL A 111 -4.38 0.43 -7.84
N ILE A 112 -4.76 -0.71 -8.41
CA ILE A 112 -6.00 -0.82 -9.19
C ILE A 112 -7.08 -1.37 -8.27
N TYR A 113 -8.18 -0.63 -8.11
CA TYR A 113 -9.26 -1.06 -7.23
C TYR A 113 -10.64 -0.88 -7.84
N LYS A 114 -11.58 -1.67 -7.31
CA LYS A 114 -13.01 -1.62 -7.66
C LYS A 114 -13.82 -1.70 -6.37
N LEU A 115 -14.79 -0.81 -6.23
CA LEU A 115 -15.73 -0.84 -5.10
C LEU A 115 -16.78 -1.94 -5.29
N PRO A 116 -17.25 -2.55 -4.20
CA PRO A 116 -18.36 -3.50 -4.25
C PRO A 116 -19.69 -2.81 -4.58
N MET A 117 -20.77 -3.57 -4.73
CA MET A 117 -22.13 -3.10 -4.95
C MET A 117 -22.35 -2.25 -6.22
N GLY A 118 -21.51 -2.38 -7.24
CA GLY A 118 -21.72 -1.77 -8.56
C GLY A 118 -21.98 -0.27 -8.53
N TRP A 119 -23.17 0.18 -8.95
CA TRP A 119 -23.51 1.60 -9.01
C TRP A 119 -23.67 2.27 -7.64
N LEU A 120 -24.12 1.54 -6.60
CA LEU A 120 -24.19 2.05 -5.22
C LEU A 120 -22.79 2.34 -4.66
N GLY A 121 -21.80 1.49 -4.96
CA GLY A 121 -20.40 1.75 -4.60
C GLY A 121 -19.85 3.04 -5.21
N ARG A 122 -20.35 3.44 -6.39
CA ARG A 122 -19.96 4.70 -7.04
C ARG A 122 -20.37 5.94 -6.24
N LEU A 123 -21.52 5.90 -5.58
CA LEU A 123 -21.98 7.02 -4.73
C LEU A 123 -21.04 7.24 -3.54
N GLY A 124 -20.48 6.17 -2.98
CA GLY A 124 -19.51 6.22 -1.89
C GLY A 124 -18.07 6.52 -2.31
N HIS A 125 -17.77 6.54 -3.63
CA HIS A 125 -16.39 6.66 -4.12
C HIS A 125 -15.70 7.94 -3.64
N GLY A 126 -16.42 9.06 -3.54
CA GLY A 126 -15.83 10.32 -3.07
C GLY A 126 -15.22 10.20 -1.66
N LEU A 127 -15.90 9.51 -0.74
CA LEU A 127 -15.41 9.25 0.60
C LEU A 127 -14.20 8.29 0.58
N VAL A 128 -14.31 7.19 -0.15
CA VAL A 128 -13.20 6.22 -0.28
C VAL A 128 -11.97 6.87 -0.90
N ARG A 129 -12.14 7.67 -1.97
CA ARG A 129 -11.07 8.41 -2.60
C ARG A 129 -10.34 9.33 -1.60
N ARG A 130 -11.08 10.11 -0.84
CA ARG A 130 -10.50 10.99 0.18
C ARG A 130 -9.69 10.21 1.20
N GLN A 131 -10.24 9.12 1.72
CA GLN A 131 -9.55 8.28 2.70
C GLN A 131 -8.28 7.63 2.13
N LEU A 132 -8.33 7.10 0.90
CA LEU A 132 -7.15 6.53 0.26
C LEU A 132 -6.04 7.56 0.09
N LEU A 133 -6.37 8.78 -0.34
CA LEU A 133 -5.39 9.87 -0.43
C LEU A 133 -4.76 10.19 0.95
N GLU A 134 -5.57 10.25 2.01
CA GLU A 134 -5.06 10.48 3.38
C GLU A 134 -4.16 9.32 3.85
N ILE A 135 -4.53 8.06 3.56
CA ILE A 135 -3.76 6.87 3.92
C ILE A 135 -2.39 6.89 3.22
N PHE A 136 -2.36 7.11 1.90
CA PHE A 136 -1.10 7.07 1.15
C PHE A 136 -0.20 8.27 1.46
N ARG A 137 -0.76 9.45 1.71
CA ARG A 137 0.03 10.61 2.18
C ARG A 137 0.67 10.35 3.54
N PHE A 138 -0.08 9.79 4.49
CA PHE A 138 0.45 9.39 5.80
C PHE A 138 1.56 8.33 5.65
N ARG A 139 1.29 7.28 4.88
CA ARG A 139 2.25 6.21 4.59
C ARG A 139 3.56 6.78 4.04
N ARG A 140 3.48 7.62 3.02
CA ARG A 140 4.63 8.27 2.41
C ARG A 140 5.41 9.13 3.43
N GLN A 141 4.72 9.90 4.26
CA GLN A 141 5.38 10.70 5.31
C GLN A 141 6.22 9.81 6.22
N VAL A 142 5.65 8.74 6.77
CA VAL A 142 6.37 7.85 7.69
C VAL A 142 7.52 7.12 7.00
N ILE A 143 7.33 6.68 5.75
CA ILE A 143 8.41 6.08 4.95
C ILE A 143 9.56 7.06 4.79
N GLY A 144 9.26 8.31 4.46
CA GLY A 144 10.27 9.36 4.31
C GLY A 144 11.01 9.72 5.60
N GLU A 145 10.36 9.60 6.74
CA GLU A 145 11.01 9.76 8.04
C GLU A 145 11.99 8.61 8.36
N ARG A 146 11.71 7.40 7.86
CA ARG A 146 12.52 6.21 8.13
C ARG A 146 13.64 5.98 7.10
N LEU A 147 13.37 6.21 5.82
CA LEU A 147 14.30 5.95 4.73
C LEU A 147 14.94 7.22 4.15
N VAL A 148 14.63 8.36 4.71
CA VAL A 148 15.10 9.70 4.30
C VAL A 148 14.67 10.08 2.89
N TRP A 149 13.92 11.17 2.74
CA TRP A 149 13.44 11.63 1.44
C TRP A 149 14.49 12.33 0.60
N VAL A 150 14.43 12.15 -0.71
CA VAL A 150 15.05 13.05 -1.67
C VAL A 150 14.07 14.21 -1.89
N ARG A 151 14.44 15.43 -1.43
CA ARG A 151 13.59 16.61 -1.57
C ARG A 151 13.43 17.00 -3.04
N GLY A 152 12.21 17.39 -3.42
CA GLY A 152 11.93 17.93 -4.75
C GLY A 152 11.53 16.91 -5.83
N VAL A 153 11.54 15.62 -5.53
CA VAL A 153 11.19 14.53 -6.49
C VAL A 153 9.93 13.79 -6.03
N GLN A 154 8.92 14.53 -5.62
CA GLN A 154 7.68 13.93 -5.12
C GLN A 154 6.51 14.41 -5.95
N GLU A 155 5.82 13.47 -6.57
CA GLU A 155 4.51 13.71 -7.16
C GLU A 155 3.42 13.53 -6.10
N ASP A 156 2.35 14.32 -6.14
CA ASP A 156 1.24 14.11 -5.20
C ASP A 156 0.52 12.79 -5.52
N VAL A 157 -0.05 12.17 -4.49
CA VAL A 157 -0.84 10.95 -4.66
C VAL A 157 -2.04 11.25 -5.55
N MET A 158 -2.18 10.52 -6.63
CA MET A 158 -3.26 10.71 -7.61
C MET A 158 -4.21 9.53 -7.63
N ILE A 159 -5.50 9.81 -7.85
CA ILE A 159 -6.50 8.79 -8.14
C ILE A 159 -7.27 9.21 -9.38
N GLN A 160 -7.28 8.33 -10.37
CA GLN A 160 -8.01 8.50 -11.62
C GLN A 160 -8.96 7.34 -11.87
N ARG A 161 -9.91 7.57 -12.76
CA ARG A 161 -10.81 6.54 -13.27
C ARG A 161 -10.18 5.87 -14.48
N LEU A 162 -10.23 4.53 -14.53
CA LEU A 162 -9.87 3.70 -15.67
C LEU A 162 -11.08 3.44 -16.58
#